data_1e8f59c168094e1c345ebf4fd838f6b8
#
_entry.id   1e8f59c168094e1c345ebf4fd838f6b8
#
_cell.length_a   1.000
_cell.length_b   1.000
_cell.length_c   1.000
_cell.angle_alpha   90.00
_cell.angle_beta   90.00
_cell.angle_gamma   90.00
#
_symmetry.space_group_name_H-M   'P 1'
#
loop_
_entity.id
_entity.type
_entity.pdbx_description
1 polymer ?
#
loop_
_entity_poly.entity_id
_entity_poly.type
_entity_poly.pdbx_seq_one_letter_code
_entity_poly.pdbx_strand_id
1 'polypeptide(L)'
;IITSDIEHNSVNLPSMTWAKRQNAERLVLQRGDDGSVHYRASELERSVVLLISVSNIDGRTAQNLRQLAEKTHEKGGILLVDAAQGFAHDAERLRDTDFDAAFGSGHKMYGPSIGFIVIKRSLLGRLDPFFIGGGTVTDVTSDSYSLLREGEEAHAVLEAGLQNWGGILGLGTAVSWMMQQQTAREQERQLADMLFRRLQEQPRIHLFNRAPSPIVSFHAEGIDAHRLALYLSEQNIMCRSGYFCCHNYLQHQLKLPPLLRVSLGLHNTPAHAEHFLDALQKILTAL
;
A
#
# COMPACT_ATOMS: atom_id res chain seq x y z
N ILE A 1 19.86 -0.76 1.74
CA ILE A 1 18.40 -0.75 1.47
C ILE A 1 17.73 0.02 2.61
N ILE A 2 16.84 0.96 2.27
CA ILE A 2 16.13 1.79 3.25
C ILE A 2 14.63 1.52 3.14
N THR A 3 13.97 1.31 4.28
CA THR A 3 12.51 1.14 4.38
C THR A 3 12.00 1.99 5.54
N SER A 4 10.67 2.11 5.72
CA SER A 4 10.13 2.65 6.95
C SER A 4 9.67 1.54 7.92
N ASP A 5 9.34 1.94 9.15
CA ASP A 5 8.87 1.03 10.20
C ASP A 5 7.47 0.47 9.95
N ILE A 6 6.62 1.21 9.23
CA ILE A 6 5.20 0.89 8.99
C ILE A 6 4.97 0.03 7.72
N GLU A 7 6.03 -0.47 7.10
CA GLU A 7 5.92 -1.15 5.81
C GLU A 7 5.07 -2.43 5.85
N HIS A 8 4.26 -2.60 4.82
CA HIS A 8 3.59 -3.87 4.56
C HIS A 8 4.62 -5.00 4.36
N ASN A 9 4.26 -6.24 4.71
CA ASN A 9 5.14 -7.40 4.53
C ASN A 9 5.65 -7.57 3.10
N SER A 10 4.92 -7.10 2.09
CA SER A 10 5.37 -7.13 0.68
C SER A 10 6.59 -6.24 0.40
N VAL A 11 6.88 -5.29 1.27
CA VAL A 11 8.08 -4.46 1.27
C VAL A 11 9.08 -4.98 2.29
N ASN A 12 8.62 -5.20 3.52
CA ASN A 12 9.47 -5.54 4.64
C ASN A 12 10.23 -6.86 4.42
N LEU A 13 9.53 -7.94 4.01
CA LEU A 13 10.16 -9.26 3.85
C LEU A 13 11.13 -9.30 2.66
N PRO A 14 10.80 -8.81 1.46
CA PRO A 14 11.78 -8.74 0.37
C PRO A 14 13.01 -7.89 0.72
N SER A 15 12.82 -6.72 1.37
CA SER A 15 13.94 -5.88 1.77
C SER A 15 14.91 -6.59 2.73
N MET A 16 14.40 -7.34 3.71
CA MET A 16 15.21 -8.17 4.62
C MET A 16 15.92 -9.29 3.87
N THR A 17 15.20 -9.97 2.97
CA THR A 17 15.76 -11.09 2.19
C THR A 17 16.88 -10.65 1.28
N TRP A 18 16.67 -9.53 0.55
CA TRP A 18 17.67 -9.01 -0.37
C TRP A 18 18.87 -8.39 0.35
N ALA A 19 18.67 -7.68 1.46
CA ALA A 19 19.77 -7.19 2.30
C ALA A 19 20.68 -8.35 2.71
N LYS A 20 20.10 -9.45 3.18
CA LYS A 20 20.85 -10.65 3.56
C LYS A 20 21.59 -11.31 2.38
N ARG A 21 20.91 -11.45 1.23
CA ARG A 21 21.50 -12.09 0.03
C ARG A 21 22.64 -11.29 -0.57
N GLN A 22 22.56 -9.97 -0.54
CA GLN A 22 23.56 -9.06 -1.12
C GLN A 22 24.58 -8.59 -0.09
N ASN A 23 24.54 -9.08 1.15
CA ASN A 23 25.35 -8.59 2.26
C ASN A 23 25.30 -7.04 2.37
N ALA A 24 24.12 -6.47 2.16
CA ALA A 24 23.87 -5.04 2.19
C ALA A 24 23.26 -4.61 3.53
N GLU A 25 23.61 -3.42 3.96
CA GLU A 25 22.99 -2.81 5.13
C GLU A 25 21.50 -2.52 4.87
N ARG A 26 20.67 -2.74 5.88
CA ARG A 26 19.25 -2.37 5.88
C ARG A 26 18.97 -1.39 7.00
N LEU A 27 18.51 -0.20 6.62
CA LEU A 27 18.09 0.85 7.54
C LEU A 27 16.56 0.94 7.55
N VAL A 28 15.99 1.11 8.74
CA VAL A 28 14.54 1.33 8.94
C VAL A 28 14.33 2.73 9.49
N LEU A 29 13.74 3.60 8.69
CA LEU A 29 13.41 4.96 9.07
C LEU A 29 12.11 5.01 9.87
N GLN A 30 12.02 5.96 10.79
CA GLN A 30 10.82 6.16 11.60
C GLN A 30 9.82 7.05 10.86
N ARG A 31 8.54 6.73 10.97
CA ARG A 31 7.43 7.57 10.54
C ARG A 31 6.91 8.43 11.69
N GLY A 32 6.79 9.71 11.45
CA GLY A 32 6.15 10.64 12.38
C GLY A 32 4.63 10.45 12.42
N ASP A 33 4.00 11.05 13.44
CA ASP A 33 2.55 11.04 13.61
C ASP A 33 1.81 11.76 12.47
N ASP A 34 2.46 12.73 11.83
CA ASP A 34 1.98 13.41 10.62
C ASP A 34 2.13 12.59 9.33
N GLY A 35 2.79 11.42 9.40
CA GLY A 35 3.09 10.56 8.28
C GLY A 35 4.40 10.87 7.56
N SER A 36 5.14 11.90 7.96
CA SER A 36 6.46 12.19 7.39
C SER A 36 7.48 11.11 7.74
N VAL A 37 8.35 10.78 6.80
CA VAL A 37 9.48 9.87 7.04
C VAL A 37 10.66 10.68 7.54
N HIS A 38 11.21 10.30 8.69
CA HIS A 38 12.35 10.98 9.29
C HIS A 38 13.66 10.36 8.79
N TYR A 39 14.52 11.18 8.19
CA TYR A 39 15.81 10.74 7.64
C TYR A 39 16.89 11.81 7.77
N ARG A 40 18.12 11.38 7.80
CA ARG A 40 19.30 12.23 7.60
C ARG A 40 19.78 12.10 6.15
N ALA A 41 20.16 13.19 5.52
CA ALA A 41 20.60 13.18 4.12
C ALA A 41 21.78 12.21 3.85
N SER A 42 22.66 11.99 4.84
CA SER A 42 23.77 11.02 4.75
C SER A 42 23.32 9.57 4.68
N GLU A 43 22.11 9.25 5.18
CA GLU A 43 21.56 7.88 5.14
C GLU A 43 21.12 7.49 3.73
N LEU A 44 20.81 8.48 2.87
CA LEU A 44 20.30 8.26 1.53
C LEU A 44 21.39 8.01 0.47
N GLU A 45 22.67 8.10 0.85
CA GLU A 45 23.78 8.00 -0.10
C GLU A 45 23.79 6.64 -0.81
N ARG A 46 23.71 6.67 -2.15
CA ARG A 46 23.72 5.49 -3.05
C ARG A 46 22.77 4.37 -2.60
N SER A 47 21.64 4.75 -2.02
CA SER A 47 20.68 3.82 -1.41
C SER A 47 19.56 3.41 -2.37
N VAL A 48 18.95 2.25 -2.09
CA VAL A 48 17.63 1.87 -2.60
C VAL A 48 16.63 2.14 -1.50
N VAL A 49 15.82 3.18 -1.67
CA VAL A 49 14.74 3.56 -0.74
C VAL A 49 13.45 2.92 -1.22
N LEU A 50 12.79 2.13 -0.38
CA LEU A 50 11.52 1.44 -0.69
C LEU A 50 10.51 1.72 0.40
N LEU A 51 9.46 2.49 0.09
CA LEU A 51 8.49 3.02 1.05
C LEU A 51 7.05 2.87 0.57
N ILE A 52 6.16 2.59 1.54
CA ILE A 52 4.72 2.67 1.32
C ILE A 52 4.27 4.13 1.27
N SER A 53 3.53 4.52 0.23
CA SER A 53 3.00 5.88 0.07
C SER A 53 1.80 6.16 0.98
N VAL A 54 0.88 5.19 1.09
CA VAL A 54 -0.30 5.25 1.95
C VAL A 54 -0.38 3.99 2.80
N SER A 55 -0.39 4.16 4.10
CA SER A 55 -0.44 3.06 5.06
C SER A 55 -1.74 2.25 4.92
N ASN A 56 -1.60 0.94 4.87
CA ASN A 56 -2.74 0.03 4.84
C ASN A 56 -3.36 -0.22 6.22
N ILE A 57 -2.80 0.37 7.28
CA ILE A 57 -3.32 0.26 8.64
C ILE A 57 -4.33 1.38 8.90
N ASP A 58 -3.99 2.63 8.59
CA ASP A 58 -4.71 3.83 8.98
C ASP A 58 -4.89 4.85 7.85
N GLY A 59 -4.45 4.51 6.63
CA GLY A 59 -4.53 5.41 5.47
C GLY A 59 -3.62 6.64 5.54
N ARG A 60 -2.70 6.71 6.50
CA ARG A 60 -1.75 7.82 6.65
C ARG A 60 -0.80 7.85 5.46
N THR A 61 -0.66 9.02 4.84
CA THR A 61 0.18 9.23 3.67
C THR A 61 1.62 9.59 4.05
N ALA A 62 2.58 9.28 3.19
CA ALA A 62 3.96 9.75 3.31
C ALA A 62 4.03 11.23 2.91
N GLN A 63 3.90 12.16 3.88
CA GLN A 63 3.74 13.59 3.62
C GLN A 63 4.91 14.21 2.86
N ASN A 64 6.12 13.79 3.15
CA ASN A 64 7.35 14.32 2.54
C ASN A 64 7.92 13.43 1.42
N LEU A 65 7.09 12.61 0.76
CA LEU A 65 7.55 11.64 -0.26
C LEU A 65 8.29 12.34 -1.42
N ARG A 66 7.80 13.49 -1.89
CA ARG A 66 8.44 14.27 -2.94
C ARG A 66 9.83 14.74 -2.52
N GLN A 67 9.96 15.33 -1.33
CA GLN A 67 11.25 15.81 -0.83
C GLN A 67 12.23 14.64 -0.63
N LEU A 68 11.74 13.50 -0.18
CA LEU A 68 12.55 12.30 -0.04
C LEU A 68 13.05 11.80 -1.41
N ALA A 69 12.21 11.84 -2.47
CA ALA A 69 12.62 11.52 -3.83
C ALA A 69 13.76 12.42 -4.30
N GLU A 70 13.58 13.74 -4.18
CA GLU A 70 14.59 14.74 -4.56
C GLU A 70 15.92 14.49 -3.82
N LYS A 71 15.87 14.28 -2.51
CA LYS A 71 17.08 14.01 -1.70
C LYS A 71 17.73 12.68 -1.99
N THR A 72 16.92 11.64 -2.26
CA THR A 72 17.44 10.32 -2.66
C THR A 72 18.22 10.42 -3.98
N HIS A 73 17.67 11.13 -4.98
CA HIS A 73 18.33 11.32 -6.28
C HIS A 73 19.59 12.21 -6.16
N GLU A 74 19.54 13.30 -5.39
CA GLU A 74 20.73 14.13 -5.10
C GLU A 74 21.89 13.30 -4.51
N LYS A 75 21.58 12.23 -3.79
CA LYS A 75 22.55 11.31 -3.18
C LYS A 75 22.89 10.09 -4.04
N GLY A 76 22.44 10.06 -5.30
CA GLY A 76 22.70 8.96 -6.23
C GLY A 76 21.96 7.66 -5.90
N GLY A 77 20.91 7.74 -5.08
CA GLY A 77 20.00 6.64 -4.76
C GLY A 77 18.83 6.54 -5.74
N ILE A 78 17.97 5.56 -5.51
CA ILE A 78 16.71 5.35 -6.25
C ILE A 78 15.54 5.22 -5.26
N LEU A 79 14.36 5.73 -5.65
CA LEU A 79 13.14 5.65 -4.86
C LEU A 79 12.14 4.68 -5.50
N LEU A 80 11.81 3.64 -4.77
CA LEU A 80 10.76 2.66 -5.09
C LEU A 80 9.57 2.87 -4.15
N VAL A 81 8.35 2.93 -4.69
CA VAL A 81 7.16 3.26 -3.90
C VAL A 81 6.18 2.09 -3.90
N ASP A 82 5.85 1.55 -2.73
CA ASP A 82 4.64 0.74 -2.59
C ASP A 82 3.42 1.67 -2.63
N ALA A 83 2.81 1.74 -3.80
CA ALA A 83 1.63 2.54 -4.08
C ALA A 83 0.34 1.69 -4.13
N ALA A 84 0.35 0.51 -3.51
CA ALA A 84 -0.80 -0.39 -3.54
C ALA A 84 -2.08 0.26 -2.98
N GLN A 85 -1.96 1.14 -1.99
CA GLN A 85 -3.05 2.00 -1.54
C GLN A 85 -2.99 3.40 -2.20
N GLY A 86 -1.79 3.86 -2.55
CA GLY A 86 -1.56 5.21 -3.06
C GLY A 86 -2.29 5.51 -4.36
N PHE A 87 -2.30 4.58 -5.31
CA PHE A 87 -3.03 4.76 -6.57
C PHE A 87 -4.55 4.93 -6.38
N ALA A 88 -5.11 4.32 -5.34
CA ALA A 88 -6.53 4.48 -5.02
C ALA A 88 -6.82 5.77 -4.24
N HIS A 89 -5.97 6.13 -3.28
CA HIS A 89 -6.28 7.14 -2.27
C HIS A 89 -5.45 8.44 -2.36
N ASP A 90 -4.30 8.43 -3.05
CA ASP A 90 -3.39 9.60 -3.11
C ASP A 90 -2.62 9.66 -4.45
N ALA A 91 -3.33 9.46 -5.56
CA ALA A 91 -2.74 9.45 -6.91
C ALA A 91 -2.10 10.80 -7.29
N GLU A 92 -2.61 11.93 -6.77
CA GLU A 92 -2.06 13.26 -7.03
C GLU A 92 -0.65 13.40 -6.47
N ARG A 93 -0.42 13.01 -5.22
CA ARG A 93 0.91 13.04 -4.62
C ARG A 93 1.89 12.13 -5.36
N LEU A 94 1.44 10.94 -5.80
CA LEU A 94 2.28 10.05 -6.61
C LEU A 94 2.66 10.69 -7.94
N ARG A 95 1.73 11.37 -8.63
CA ARG A 95 2.01 12.09 -9.88
C ARG A 95 3.06 13.19 -9.68
N ASP A 96 3.04 13.86 -8.54
CA ASP A 96 3.94 14.97 -8.22
C ASP A 96 5.27 14.49 -7.59
N THR A 97 5.47 13.19 -7.45
CA THR A 97 6.68 12.57 -6.90
C THR A 97 7.51 11.95 -8.02
N ASP A 98 8.79 12.30 -8.12
CA ASP A 98 9.73 11.71 -9.08
C ASP A 98 10.27 10.37 -8.56
N PHE A 99 9.42 9.35 -8.49
CA PHE A 99 9.83 7.99 -8.14
C PHE A 99 10.47 7.26 -9.33
N ASP A 100 11.33 6.27 -9.07
CA ASP A 100 11.95 5.43 -10.11
C ASP A 100 11.08 4.24 -10.47
N ALA A 101 10.37 3.65 -9.49
CA ALA A 101 9.29 2.70 -9.73
C ALA A 101 8.21 2.81 -8.65
N ALA A 102 6.96 2.52 -9.03
CA ALA A 102 5.83 2.39 -8.13
C ALA A 102 5.06 1.10 -8.40
N PHE A 103 4.70 0.40 -7.32
CA PHE A 103 4.02 -0.89 -7.36
C PHE A 103 2.55 -0.73 -7.00
N GLY A 104 1.66 -1.20 -7.88
CA GLY A 104 0.22 -1.07 -7.73
C GLY A 104 -0.51 -2.40 -7.64
N SER A 105 -1.77 -2.33 -7.19
CA SER A 105 -2.65 -3.48 -7.02
C SER A 105 -4.05 -3.18 -7.54
N GLY A 106 -4.43 -3.84 -8.64
CA GLY A 106 -5.68 -3.57 -9.36
C GLY A 106 -6.94 -3.80 -8.52
N HIS A 107 -6.96 -4.84 -7.67
CA HIS A 107 -8.14 -5.13 -6.83
C HIS A 107 -8.41 -4.04 -5.77
N LYS A 108 -7.41 -3.22 -5.42
CA LYS A 108 -7.62 -2.05 -4.54
C LYS A 108 -8.10 -0.82 -5.29
N MET A 109 -8.15 -0.91 -6.62
CA MET A 109 -8.59 0.13 -7.54
C MET A 109 -9.90 -0.27 -8.25
N TYR A 110 -10.75 -1.08 -7.62
CA TYR A 110 -11.99 -1.63 -8.20
C TYR A 110 -11.78 -2.48 -9.46
N GLY A 111 -10.55 -2.84 -9.74
CA GLY A 111 -10.15 -3.65 -10.88
C GLY A 111 -9.96 -5.14 -10.54
N PRO A 112 -9.49 -5.92 -11.50
CA PRO A 112 -9.19 -7.33 -11.30
C PRO A 112 -7.98 -7.53 -10.38
N SER A 113 -7.80 -8.76 -9.91
CA SER A 113 -6.64 -9.15 -9.10
C SER A 113 -5.38 -9.25 -9.98
N ILE A 114 -4.80 -8.10 -10.28
CA ILE A 114 -3.56 -7.94 -11.04
C ILE A 114 -2.62 -6.98 -10.30
N GLY A 115 -1.33 -7.32 -10.25
CA GLY A 115 -0.27 -6.40 -9.84
C GLY A 115 0.28 -5.67 -11.08
N PHE A 116 0.70 -4.44 -10.91
CA PHE A 116 1.35 -3.67 -11.97
C PHE A 116 2.47 -2.79 -11.41
N ILE A 117 3.39 -2.41 -12.29
CA ILE A 117 4.53 -1.54 -11.96
C ILE A 117 4.53 -0.36 -12.94
N VAL A 118 4.65 0.84 -12.39
CA VAL A 118 5.02 2.04 -13.16
C VAL A 118 6.51 2.26 -12.92
N ILE A 119 7.32 2.26 -13.98
CA ILE A 119 8.78 2.28 -13.86
C ILE A 119 9.40 3.25 -14.87
N LYS A 120 10.44 3.99 -14.46
CA LYS A 120 11.23 4.79 -15.38
C LYS A 120 11.95 3.91 -16.39
N ARG A 121 11.89 4.27 -17.68
CA ARG A 121 12.57 3.53 -18.74
C ARG A 121 14.08 3.39 -18.50
N SER A 122 14.70 4.42 -17.92
CA SER A 122 16.13 4.41 -17.58
C SER A 122 16.51 3.34 -16.52
N LEU A 123 15.53 2.88 -15.72
CA LEU A 123 15.76 1.83 -14.74
C LEU A 123 15.64 0.44 -15.37
N LEU A 124 14.80 0.25 -16.41
CA LEU A 124 14.60 -1.05 -17.05
C LEU A 124 15.90 -1.69 -17.54
N GLY A 125 16.75 -0.93 -18.21
CA GLY A 125 18.05 -1.44 -18.72
C GLY A 125 19.05 -1.85 -17.64
N ARG A 126 18.79 -1.50 -16.38
CA ARG A 126 19.63 -1.82 -15.22
C ARG A 126 19.14 -3.02 -14.41
N LEU A 127 17.95 -3.53 -14.75
CA LEU A 127 17.36 -4.66 -14.03
C LEU A 127 17.74 -5.98 -14.67
N ASP A 128 18.05 -6.96 -13.83
CA ASP A 128 18.14 -8.35 -14.23
C ASP A 128 16.80 -9.04 -13.93
N PRO A 129 16.11 -9.58 -14.94
CA PRO A 129 14.82 -10.23 -14.73
C PRO A 129 15.02 -11.48 -13.88
N PHE A 130 14.12 -11.69 -12.93
CA PHE A 130 14.15 -12.88 -12.09
C PHE A 130 13.57 -14.10 -12.83
N PHE A 131 12.60 -13.88 -13.70
CA PHE A 131 11.99 -14.92 -14.54
C PHE A 131 12.35 -14.65 -15.99
N ILE A 132 12.88 -15.66 -16.68
CA ILE A 132 13.24 -15.62 -18.09
C ILE A 132 12.41 -16.68 -18.80
N GLY A 133 11.85 -16.33 -19.97
CA GLY A 133 11.01 -17.24 -20.75
C GLY A 133 10.56 -16.63 -22.06
N GLY A 134 9.49 -17.16 -22.62
CA GLY A 134 8.93 -16.67 -23.88
C GLY A 134 8.64 -15.17 -23.84
N GLY A 135 9.01 -14.44 -24.88
CA GLY A 135 8.82 -13.01 -25.02
C GLY A 135 9.87 -12.11 -24.35
N THR A 136 10.84 -12.69 -23.60
CA THR A 136 11.86 -11.90 -22.87
C THR A 136 13.19 -11.79 -23.60
N VAL A 137 13.33 -12.43 -24.75
CA VAL A 137 14.59 -12.56 -25.49
C VAL A 137 14.47 -12.05 -26.91
N THR A 138 15.57 -11.54 -27.46
CA THR A 138 15.71 -11.15 -28.87
C THR A 138 16.32 -12.27 -29.71
N ASP A 139 17.13 -13.14 -29.11
CA ASP A 139 17.76 -14.26 -29.82
C ASP A 139 18.07 -15.39 -28.82
N VAL A 140 18.07 -16.63 -29.34
CA VAL A 140 18.39 -17.86 -28.58
C VAL A 140 19.18 -18.81 -29.46
N THR A 141 20.31 -19.29 -28.95
CA THR A 141 21.10 -20.39 -29.53
C THR A 141 21.00 -21.65 -28.66
N SER A 142 21.74 -22.72 -29.01
CA SER A 142 21.82 -23.92 -28.17
C SER A 142 22.34 -23.65 -26.77
N ASP A 143 23.23 -22.67 -26.58
CA ASP A 143 24.00 -22.46 -25.37
C ASP A 143 23.93 -21.05 -24.79
N SER A 144 23.22 -20.14 -25.47
CA SER A 144 23.14 -18.73 -25.05
C SER A 144 21.83 -18.07 -25.50
N TYR A 145 21.54 -16.93 -24.89
CA TYR A 145 20.40 -16.08 -25.27
C TYR A 145 20.74 -14.60 -25.05
N SER A 146 20.02 -13.74 -25.75
CA SER A 146 20.08 -12.28 -25.61
C SER A 146 18.73 -11.76 -25.10
N LEU A 147 18.76 -11.02 -23.97
CA LEU A 147 17.56 -10.43 -23.40
C LEU A 147 17.09 -9.19 -24.19
N LEU A 148 15.80 -8.99 -24.22
CA LEU A 148 15.16 -7.80 -24.80
C LEU A 148 15.33 -6.61 -23.83
N ARG A 149 16.45 -5.89 -23.91
CA ARG A 149 16.78 -4.79 -22.98
C ARG A 149 16.59 -3.40 -23.57
N GLU A 150 16.40 -3.30 -24.87
CA GLU A 150 16.34 -2.04 -25.60
C GLU A 150 15.06 -1.94 -26.46
N GLY A 151 14.72 -0.73 -26.86
CA GLY A 151 13.56 -0.48 -27.71
C GLY A 151 12.26 -0.22 -26.93
N GLU A 152 11.16 -0.11 -27.66
CA GLU A 152 9.83 0.20 -27.11
C GLU A 152 9.28 -0.93 -26.21
N GLU A 153 9.64 -2.16 -26.53
CA GLU A 153 9.19 -3.38 -25.85
C GLU A 153 10.11 -3.83 -24.70
N ALA A 154 11.08 -3.00 -24.27
CA ALA A 154 12.01 -3.36 -23.21
C ALA A 154 11.33 -3.78 -21.89
N HIS A 155 10.08 -3.35 -21.65
CA HIS A 155 9.28 -3.79 -20.49
C HIS A 155 8.97 -5.30 -20.52
N ALA A 156 8.90 -5.92 -21.70
CA ALA A 156 8.62 -7.35 -21.86
C ALA A 156 9.67 -8.24 -21.17
N VAL A 157 10.89 -7.74 -20.96
CA VAL A 157 11.92 -8.47 -20.19
C VAL A 157 11.45 -8.83 -18.76
N LEU A 158 10.51 -8.08 -18.19
CA LEU A 158 9.92 -8.32 -16.86
C LEU A 158 8.64 -9.17 -16.90
N GLU A 159 8.13 -9.51 -18.08
CA GLU A 159 6.83 -10.15 -18.31
C GLU A 159 6.96 -11.44 -19.12
N ALA A 160 7.65 -12.45 -18.53
CA ALA A 160 7.84 -13.73 -19.19
C ALA A 160 6.52 -14.46 -19.45
N GLY A 161 6.29 -14.90 -20.69
CA GLY A 161 5.10 -15.62 -21.12
C GLY A 161 3.99 -14.71 -21.66
N LEU A 162 2.77 -15.23 -21.73
CA LEU A 162 1.61 -14.46 -22.15
C LEU A 162 1.10 -13.56 -21.01
N GLN A 163 0.90 -12.29 -21.34
CA GLN A 163 0.34 -11.32 -20.43
C GLN A 163 -1.13 -11.61 -20.10
N ASN A 164 -1.57 -11.21 -18.93
CA ASN A 164 -2.97 -11.28 -18.52
C ASN A 164 -3.81 -10.20 -19.21
N TRP A 165 -4.09 -10.34 -20.50
CA TRP A 165 -4.83 -9.36 -21.30
C TRP A 165 -6.19 -8.99 -20.70
N GLY A 166 -6.94 -9.97 -20.19
CA GLY A 166 -8.22 -9.72 -19.53
C GLY A 166 -8.05 -8.85 -18.28
N GLY A 167 -7.01 -9.12 -17.48
CA GLY A 167 -6.68 -8.31 -16.30
C GLY A 167 -6.21 -6.91 -16.68
N ILE A 168 -5.42 -6.76 -17.73
CA ILE A 168 -4.92 -5.45 -18.20
C ILE A 168 -6.09 -4.57 -18.68
N LEU A 169 -6.97 -5.11 -19.51
CA LEU A 169 -8.15 -4.38 -20.01
C LEU A 169 -9.10 -4.02 -18.89
N GLY A 170 -9.35 -4.95 -17.95
CA GLY A 170 -10.18 -4.71 -16.78
C GLY A 170 -9.60 -3.65 -15.85
N LEU A 171 -8.27 -3.62 -15.65
CA LEU A 171 -7.59 -2.57 -14.89
C LEU A 171 -7.74 -1.21 -15.59
N GLY A 172 -7.53 -1.13 -16.92
CA GLY A 172 -7.71 0.10 -17.67
C GLY A 172 -9.13 0.67 -17.53
N THR A 173 -10.16 -0.20 -17.60
CA THR A 173 -11.55 0.19 -17.36
C THR A 173 -11.78 0.72 -15.94
N ALA A 174 -11.24 0.03 -14.92
CA ALA A 174 -11.35 0.45 -13.53
C ALA A 174 -10.69 1.80 -13.27
N VAL A 175 -9.48 2.03 -13.79
CA VAL A 175 -8.78 3.32 -13.70
C VAL A 175 -9.60 4.43 -14.34
N SER A 176 -10.10 4.22 -15.56
CA SER A 176 -10.93 5.20 -16.27
C SER A 176 -12.21 5.53 -15.50
N TRP A 177 -12.85 4.52 -14.90
CA TRP A 177 -14.01 4.72 -14.05
C TRP A 177 -13.66 5.52 -12.79
N MET A 178 -12.58 5.16 -12.08
CA MET A 178 -12.14 5.87 -10.87
C MET A 178 -11.84 7.35 -11.11
N MET A 179 -11.27 7.71 -12.25
CA MET A 179 -10.97 9.10 -12.61
C MET A 179 -12.22 9.97 -12.71
N GLN A 180 -13.39 9.37 -12.95
CA GLN A 180 -14.67 10.06 -13.07
C GLN A 180 -15.42 10.19 -11.73
N GLN A 181 -14.91 9.57 -10.64
CA GLN A 181 -15.64 9.46 -9.37
C GLN A 181 -15.33 10.59 -8.38
N GLN A 182 -15.24 11.83 -8.82
CA GLN A 182 -14.90 12.96 -7.93
C GLN A 182 -15.93 13.17 -6.81
N THR A 183 -17.23 13.11 -7.14
CA THR A 183 -18.32 13.25 -6.14
C THR A 183 -18.29 12.10 -5.13
N ALA A 184 -18.07 10.86 -5.58
CA ALA A 184 -17.98 9.71 -4.68
C ALA A 184 -16.75 9.79 -3.76
N ARG A 185 -15.62 10.35 -4.24
CA ARG A 185 -14.43 10.59 -3.41
C ARG A 185 -14.69 11.64 -2.32
N GLU A 186 -15.45 12.69 -2.65
CA GLU A 186 -15.85 13.67 -1.64
C GLU A 186 -16.78 13.05 -0.60
N GLN A 187 -17.72 12.23 -1.03
CA GLN A 187 -18.61 11.48 -0.13
C GLN A 187 -17.80 10.50 0.75
N GLU A 188 -16.84 9.78 0.20
CA GLU A 188 -15.94 8.89 0.95
C GLU A 188 -15.18 9.65 2.06
N ARG A 189 -14.67 10.85 1.76
CA ARG A 189 -14.00 11.71 2.76
C ARG A 189 -14.94 12.14 3.89
N GLN A 190 -16.16 12.56 3.55
CA GLN A 190 -17.19 12.94 4.53
C GLN A 190 -17.58 11.76 5.42
N LEU A 191 -17.73 10.57 4.83
CA LEU A 191 -17.99 9.34 5.58
C LEU A 191 -16.84 8.96 6.50
N ALA A 192 -15.60 9.11 6.04
CA ALA A 192 -14.40 8.86 6.84
C ALA A 192 -14.31 9.80 8.05
N ASP A 193 -14.60 11.09 7.86
CA ASP A 193 -14.64 12.08 8.93
C ASP A 193 -15.75 11.75 9.96
N MET A 194 -16.95 11.46 9.50
CA MET A 194 -18.07 11.06 10.35
C MET A 194 -17.74 9.80 11.15
N LEU A 195 -17.26 8.76 10.48
CA LEU A 195 -16.93 7.49 11.12
C LEU A 195 -15.82 7.65 12.16
N PHE A 196 -14.77 8.41 11.85
CA PHE A 196 -13.67 8.67 12.78
C PHE A 196 -14.19 9.36 14.05
N ARG A 197 -14.98 10.43 13.93
CA ARG A 197 -15.54 11.17 15.08
C ARG A 197 -16.43 10.27 15.94
N ARG A 198 -17.35 9.53 15.30
CA ARG A 198 -18.28 8.64 16.01
C ARG A 198 -17.57 7.50 16.74
N LEU A 199 -16.49 6.96 16.16
CA LEU A 199 -15.66 5.94 16.85
C LEU A 199 -14.85 6.55 17.99
N GLN A 200 -14.38 7.79 17.86
CA GLN A 200 -13.64 8.50 18.90
C GLN A 200 -14.49 8.78 20.15
N GLU A 201 -15.81 8.94 19.98
CA GLU A 201 -16.77 9.15 21.07
C GLU A 201 -17.10 7.85 21.83
N GLN A 202 -16.72 6.68 21.33
CA GLN A 202 -17.02 5.40 21.97
C GLN A 202 -16.00 5.06 23.06
N PRO A 203 -16.40 4.97 24.35
CA PRO A 203 -15.45 4.84 25.46
C PRO A 203 -14.59 3.58 25.42
N ARG A 204 -15.11 2.49 24.81
CA ARG A 204 -14.43 1.19 24.70
C ARG A 204 -13.61 1.03 23.43
N ILE A 205 -13.56 2.06 22.56
CA ILE A 205 -12.82 2.01 21.29
C ILE A 205 -11.50 2.76 21.44
N HIS A 206 -10.41 2.08 21.12
CA HIS A 206 -9.08 2.66 21.07
C HIS A 206 -8.64 2.75 19.62
N LEU A 207 -8.81 3.95 19.03
CA LEU A 207 -8.43 4.22 17.65
C LEU A 207 -6.91 4.17 17.47
N PHE A 208 -6.48 3.51 16.41
CA PHE A 208 -5.10 3.59 15.94
C PHE A 208 -4.86 4.85 15.12
N ASN A 209 -5.87 5.26 14.34
CA ASN A 209 -5.84 6.45 13.51
C ASN A 209 -5.64 7.73 14.34
N ARG A 210 -4.80 8.63 13.82
CA ARG A 210 -4.61 10.00 14.37
C ARG A 210 -5.46 11.06 13.68
N ALA A 211 -6.00 10.74 12.52
CA ALA A 211 -6.85 11.61 11.71
C ALA A 211 -7.86 10.80 10.91
N PRO A 212 -8.94 11.42 10.42
CA PRO A 212 -9.90 10.78 9.52
C PRO A 212 -9.23 10.20 8.28
N SER A 213 -9.66 9.01 7.90
CA SER A 213 -9.19 8.30 6.71
C SER A 213 -10.25 7.28 6.27
N PRO A 214 -10.34 6.94 4.97
CA PRO A 214 -11.16 5.82 4.52
C PRO A 214 -10.75 4.47 5.11
N ILE A 215 -9.53 4.37 5.66
CA ILE A 215 -9.01 3.17 6.35
C ILE A 215 -8.92 3.49 7.84
N VAL A 216 -9.77 2.86 8.65
CA VAL A 216 -9.83 3.08 10.09
C VAL A 216 -9.53 1.78 10.83
N SER A 217 -8.53 1.80 11.70
CA SER A 217 -8.15 0.66 12.54
C SER A 217 -8.28 0.99 14.03
N PHE A 218 -8.78 0.03 14.79
CA PHE A 218 -8.96 0.17 16.24
C PHE A 218 -8.95 -1.20 16.94
N HIS A 219 -8.84 -1.19 18.25
CA HIS A 219 -9.24 -2.31 19.08
C HIS A 219 -10.35 -1.89 20.04
N ALA A 220 -11.17 -2.82 20.45
CA ALA A 220 -12.24 -2.59 21.40
C ALA A 220 -11.91 -3.27 22.74
N GLU A 221 -12.14 -2.56 23.84
CA GLU A 221 -11.92 -3.10 25.19
C GLU A 221 -12.90 -4.23 25.49
N GLY A 222 -12.36 -5.32 26.05
CA GLY A 222 -13.16 -6.48 26.48
C GLY A 222 -13.54 -7.46 25.38
N ILE A 223 -13.13 -7.23 24.11
CA ILE A 223 -13.38 -8.16 23.02
C ILE A 223 -12.18 -8.30 22.08
N ASP A 224 -11.85 -9.53 21.72
CA ASP A 224 -10.83 -9.81 20.70
C ASP A 224 -11.29 -9.35 19.32
N ALA A 225 -10.38 -8.78 18.53
CA ALA A 225 -10.70 -8.22 17.21
C ALA A 225 -11.23 -9.26 16.20
N HIS A 226 -10.78 -10.52 16.29
CA HIS A 226 -11.28 -11.58 15.40
C HIS A 226 -12.72 -11.94 15.76
N ARG A 227 -13.05 -12.03 17.07
CA ARG A 227 -14.44 -12.25 17.52
C ARG A 227 -15.34 -11.10 17.13
N LEU A 228 -14.87 -9.85 17.28
CA LEU A 228 -15.62 -8.67 16.86
C LEU A 228 -15.91 -8.70 15.35
N ALA A 229 -14.91 -9.08 14.53
CA ALA A 229 -15.09 -9.23 13.08
C ALA A 229 -16.13 -10.31 12.73
N LEU A 230 -16.16 -11.43 13.47
CA LEU A 230 -17.16 -12.49 13.27
C LEU A 230 -18.58 -11.98 13.59
N TYR A 231 -18.79 -11.31 14.71
CA TYR A 231 -20.10 -10.74 15.06
C TYR A 231 -20.58 -9.70 14.06
N LEU A 232 -19.69 -8.86 13.55
CA LEU A 232 -20.03 -7.91 12.49
C LEU A 232 -20.36 -8.64 11.18
N SER A 233 -19.66 -9.72 10.86
CA SER A 233 -19.96 -10.54 9.66
C SER A 233 -21.36 -11.15 9.71
N GLU A 234 -21.86 -11.55 10.89
CA GLU A 234 -23.24 -12.02 11.10
C GLU A 234 -24.29 -10.94 10.81
N GLN A 235 -23.86 -9.68 10.86
CA GLN A 235 -24.67 -8.50 10.48
C GLN A 235 -24.43 -8.05 9.03
N ASN A 236 -23.79 -8.88 8.19
CA ASN A 236 -23.39 -8.59 6.81
C ASN A 236 -22.41 -7.41 6.69
N ILE A 237 -21.57 -7.19 7.70
CA ILE A 237 -20.53 -6.16 7.70
C ILE A 237 -19.17 -6.81 7.61
N MET A 238 -18.51 -6.63 6.45
CA MET A 238 -17.22 -7.25 6.14
C MET A 238 -16.08 -6.36 6.62
N CYS A 239 -15.43 -6.74 7.72
CA CYS A 239 -14.25 -6.07 8.28
C CYS A 239 -13.05 -7.01 8.25
N ARG A 240 -11.85 -6.46 8.39
CA ARG A 240 -10.63 -7.24 8.53
C ARG A 240 -10.08 -7.11 9.95
N SER A 241 -9.58 -8.23 10.51
CA SER A 241 -8.96 -8.26 11.82
C SER A 241 -7.53 -8.80 11.77
N GLY A 242 -6.70 -8.40 12.72
CA GLY A 242 -5.32 -8.84 12.87
C GLY A 242 -4.30 -7.73 12.77
N TYR A 243 -3.11 -8.03 12.23
CA TYR A 243 -1.98 -7.10 12.10
C TYR A 243 -1.75 -6.60 10.66
N PHE A 244 -2.67 -6.89 9.73
CA PHE A 244 -2.73 -6.37 8.35
C PHE A 244 -1.42 -6.47 7.56
N CYS A 245 -0.66 -7.56 7.77
CA CYS A 245 0.69 -7.75 7.22
C CYS A 245 1.72 -6.69 7.65
N CYS A 246 1.51 -6.06 8.82
CA CYS A 246 2.43 -5.10 9.44
C CYS A 246 2.80 -5.56 10.87
N HIS A 247 3.05 -6.86 11.05
CA HIS A 247 3.30 -7.49 12.35
C HIS A 247 4.45 -6.84 13.11
N ASN A 248 5.56 -6.54 12.42
CA ASN A 248 6.72 -5.93 13.07
C ASN A 248 6.35 -4.61 13.74
N TYR A 249 5.63 -3.75 13.05
CA TYR A 249 5.23 -2.45 13.57
C TYR A 249 4.17 -2.57 14.69
N LEU A 250 3.06 -3.23 14.40
CA LEU A 250 1.93 -3.28 15.33
C LEU A 250 2.20 -4.15 16.55
N GLN A 251 2.71 -5.38 16.34
CA GLN A 251 2.86 -6.37 17.40
C GLN A 251 4.17 -6.22 18.18
N HIS A 252 5.30 -6.02 17.47
CA HIS A 252 6.61 -6.05 18.12
C HIS A 252 7.11 -4.68 18.57
N GLN A 253 6.86 -3.63 17.80
CA GLN A 253 7.27 -2.27 18.18
C GLN A 253 6.25 -1.59 19.08
N LEU A 254 4.97 -1.52 18.66
CA LEU A 254 3.91 -0.86 19.41
C LEU A 254 3.26 -1.75 20.48
N LYS A 255 3.48 -3.06 20.43
CA LYS A 255 2.90 -4.06 21.36
C LYS A 255 1.38 -4.00 21.46
N LEU A 256 0.72 -3.67 20.35
CA LEU A 256 -0.73 -3.60 20.26
C LEU A 256 -1.33 -5.01 20.15
N PRO A 257 -2.56 -5.23 20.65
CA PRO A 257 -3.33 -6.42 20.32
C PRO A 257 -3.71 -6.41 18.83
N PRO A 258 -4.24 -7.52 18.27
CA PRO A 258 -4.86 -7.52 16.96
C PRO A 258 -5.91 -6.41 16.84
N LEU A 259 -5.92 -5.70 15.73
CA LEU A 259 -6.87 -4.62 15.45
C LEU A 259 -8.01 -5.09 14.56
N LEU A 260 -9.15 -4.44 14.65
CA LEU A 260 -10.19 -4.45 13.62
C LEU A 260 -9.94 -3.29 12.67
N ARG A 261 -10.08 -3.53 11.35
CA ARG A 261 -9.96 -2.50 10.32
C ARG A 261 -11.23 -2.43 9.50
N VAL A 262 -11.80 -1.24 9.44
CA VAL A 262 -12.88 -0.84 8.54
C VAL A 262 -12.27 -0.11 7.37
N SER A 263 -12.72 -0.40 6.16
CA SER A 263 -12.28 0.30 4.95
C SER A 263 -13.51 0.78 4.19
N LEU A 264 -13.62 2.07 4.01
CA LEU A 264 -14.63 2.69 3.15
C LEU A 264 -14.15 2.64 1.70
N GLY A 265 -15.09 2.61 0.80
CA GLY A 265 -14.86 2.71 -0.64
C GLY A 265 -15.88 3.64 -1.28
N LEU A 266 -15.66 3.96 -2.55
CA LEU A 266 -16.49 4.89 -3.34
C LEU A 266 -17.98 4.49 -3.44
N HIS A 267 -18.29 3.23 -3.15
CA HIS A 267 -19.64 2.66 -3.17
C HIS A 267 -20.34 2.73 -1.81
N ASN A 268 -19.65 3.13 -0.74
CA ASN A 268 -20.27 3.23 0.57
C ASN A 268 -21.15 4.48 0.67
N THR A 269 -22.22 4.34 1.45
CA THR A 269 -23.22 5.37 1.70
C THR A 269 -23.31 5.71 3.20
N PRO A 270 -23.91 6.83 3.59
CA PRO A 270 -24.18 7.12 5.01
C PRO A 270 -24.91 5.98 5.72
N ALA A 271 -25.88 5.34 5.05
CA ALA A 271 -26.62 4.23 5.63
C ALA A 271 -25.74 3.01 5.96
N HIS A 272 -24.70 2.73 5.14
CA HIS A 272 -23.73 1.67 5.43
C HIS A 272 -22.90 2.00 6.67
N ALA A 273 -22.46 3.24 6.83
CA ALA A 273 -21.67 3.67 7.98
C ALA A 273 -22.51 3.67 9.27
N GLU A 274 -23.76 4.13 9.23
CA GLU A 274 -24.68 4.07 10.38
C GLU A 274 -25.00 2.61 10.74
N HIS A 275 -25.25 1.74 9.77
CA HIS A 275 -25.47 0.32 10.03
C HIS A 275 -24.26 -0.32 10.77
N PHE A 276 -23.03 0.01 10.34
CA PHE A 276 -21.82 -0.44 11.04
C PHE A 276 -21.77 0.08 12.48
N LEU A 277 -22.01 1.37 12.71
CA LEU A 277 -21.96 1.98 14.04
C LEU A 277 -23.02 1.41 14.97
N ASP A 278 -24.25 1.20 14.47
CA ASP A 278 -25.33 0.58 15.24
C ASP A 278 -25.03 -0.87 15.62
N ALA A 279 -24.51 -1.65 14.68
CA ALA A 279 -24.11 -3.04 14.94
C ALA A 279 -22.97 -3.10 15.95
N LEU A 280 -21.96 -2.26 15.79
CA LEU A 280 -20.83 -2.15 16.73
C LEU A 280 -21.33 -1.80 18.15
N GLN A 281 -22.19 -0.80 18.26
CA GLN A 281 -22.76 -0.38 19.56
C GLN A 281 -23.55 -1.50 20.23
N LYS A 282 -24.40 -2.23 19.49
CA LYS A 282 -25.16 -3.38 20.00
C LYS A 282 -24.23 -4.48 20.53
N ILE A 283 -23.18 -4.82 19.76
CA ILE A 283 -22.20 -5.83 20.15
C ILE A 283 -21.48 -5.42 21.44
N LEU A 284 -20.99 -4.16 21.49
CA LEU A 284 -20.26 -3.65 22.66
C LEU A 284 -21.17 -3.54 23.91
N THR A 285 -22.47 -3.32 23.74
CA THR A 285 -23.42 -3.23 24.87
C THR A 285 -23.79 -4.63 25.40
N ALA A 286 -23.78 -5.65 24.55
CA ALA A 286 -24.13 -7.03 24.90
C ALA A 286 -22.99 -7.80 25.58
N LEU A 287 -21.77 -7.27 25.58
CA LEU A 287 -20.56 -7.83 26.16
C LEU A 287 -20.10 -7.04 27.41
#